data_ea72b2d5c9a6ee3b1500cf736ed52e0b
#
_entry.id   ea72b2d5c9a6ee3b1500cf736ed52e0b
#
_cell.length_a   1.000
_cell.length_b   1.000
_cell.length_c   1.000
_cell.angle_alpha   90.00
_cell.angle_beta   90.00
_cell.angle_gamma   90.00
#
_symmetry.space_group_name_H-M   'P 1'
#
loop_
_entity.id
_entity.type
_entity.pdbx_description
1 polymer ?
#
loop_
_entity_poly.entity_id
_entity_poly.type
_entity_poly.pdbx_seq_one_letter_code
_entity_poly.pdbx_strand_id
1 'polypeptide(L)'
;MSDTARQQAEREAAASRVMARADRLAALSETADALTRVYLSPEHLQANQLVGQWMQAAGMMVWQDSVGNICGRYEGQQEGAPAVLLGSHLDTVRNAGRYDGMLGVLAAIEVVQRLHQQGRRLAKAIEIVGFGDEEGTRFGITLLGSRGVTGTWPESWLSQCDTDGVSVAQALVNAGLDPARIAHAARHPRDIAAYLELHIEQGPCLEQAGLALGVVEAINGARRLNCRFTGEAGHAGTVPMLHRKDALAAAAEWMVQVENLTRQRGGNLVATVGTLRCAPGAVNVIPGEVQLTLDIRGPQDAPLTALLEELLGQAQAIAGRRQLSFAAEEYYRIAATACDSHLQAVLSEAVVAVQGRSLTLPSGAGHDAIAIAERWPSAMLFVRCLGGVSHHPAESVTAADVGLAIDAFSRAVEKVADA
;
A
#
# COMPACT_ATOMS: atom_id res chain seq x y z
N MET A 1 -37.99 -1.20 17.91
CA MET A 1 -36.57 -1.59 17.96
C MET A 1 -35.85 -0.58 18.82
N SER A 2 -34.94 -1.02 19.71
CA SER A 2 -34.08 -0.10 20.44
C SER A 2 -33.11 0.59 19.47
N ASP A 3 -32.59 1.77 19.81
CA ASP A 3 -31.61 2.50 18.99
C ASP A 3 -30.37 1.63 18.68
N THR A 4 -29.92 0.83 19.65
CA THR A 4 -28.81 -0.12 19.49
C THR A 4 -29.11 -1.19 18.43
N ALA A 5 -30.35 -1.75 18.44
CA ALA A 5 -30.74 -2.75 17.46
C ALA A 5 -30.87 -2.18 16.05
N ARG A 6 -31.29 -0.91 15.94
CA ARG A 6 -31.35 -0.20 14.67
C ARG A 6 -29.94 0.07 14.11
N GLN A 7 -29.03 0.57 14.94
CA GLN A 7 -27.63 0.79 14.54
C GLN A 7 -26.94 -0.50 14.10
N GLN A 8 -27.18 -1.60 14.80
CA GLN A 8 -26.62 -2.90 14.42
C GLN A 8 -27.17 -3.37 13.05
N ALA A 9 -28.47 -3.25 12.81
CA ALA A 9 -29.07 -3.61 11.53
C ALA A 9 -28.56 -2.74 10.36
N GLU A 10 -28.36 -1.44 10.58
CA GLU A 10 -27.79 -0.52 9.61
C GLU A 10 -26.31 -0.87 9.29
N ARG A 11 -25.52 -1.25 10.32
CA ARG A 11 -24.14 -1.73 10.16
C ARG A 11 -24.07 -3.00 9.31
N GLU A 12 -24.89 -4.00 9.63
CA GLU A 12 -24.93 -5.27 8.90
C GLU A 12 -25.37 -5.07 7.44
N ALA A 13 -26.36 -4.21 7.19
CA ALA A 13 -26.80 -3.89 5.85
C ALA A 13 -25.72 -3.18 5.03
N ALA A 14 -24.98 -2.26 5.63
CA ALA A 14 -23.87 -1.57 4.97
C ALA A 14 -22.71 -2.53 4.64
N ALA A 15 -22.33 -3.38 5.59
CA ALA A 15 -21.31 -4.40 5.36
C ALA A 15 -21.71 -5.34 4.22
N SER A 16 -22.96 -5.82 4.21
CA SER A 16 -23.47 -6.67 3.14
C SER A 16 -23.43 -6.00 1.77
N ARG A 17 -23.76 -4.71 1.67
CA ARG A 17 -23.66 -3.95 0.40
C ARG A 17 -22.21 -3.84 -0.09
N VAL A 18 -21.28 -3.51 0.80
CA VAL A 18 -19.86 -3.37 0.48
C VAL A 18 -19.28 -4.73 0.03
N MET A 19 -19.56 -5.80 0.74
CA MET A 19 -19.13 -7.16 0.38
C MET A 19 -19.67 -7.57 -0.99
N ALA A 20 -20.98 -7.35 -1.25
CA ALA A 20 -21.59 -7.66 -2.54
C ALA A 20 -21.00 -6.83 -3.70
N ARG A 21 -20.64 -5.56 -3.45
CA ARG A 21 -19.95 -4.73 -4.43
C ARG A 21 -18.53 -5.23 -4.70
N ALA A 22 -17.80 -5.67 -3.67
CA ALA A 22 -16.48 -6.29 -3.82
C ALA A 22 -16.55 -7.55 -4.69
N ASP A 23 -17.54 -8.41 -4.46
CA ASP A 23 -17.77 -9.61 -5.30
C ASP A 23 -18.05 -9.23 -6.77
N ARG A 24 -18.85 -8.19 -7.01
CA ARG A 24 -19.12 -7.71 -8.38
C ARG A 24 -17.87 -7.15 -9.06
N LEU A 25 -17.01 -6.41 -8.32
CA LEU A 25 -15.74 -5.92 -8.85
C LEU A 25 -14.76 -7.06 -9.13
N ALA A 26 -14.73 -8.09 -8.28
CA ALA A 26 -13.89 -9.26 -8.48
C ALA A 26 -14.24 -10.06 -9.75
N ALA A 27 -15.47 -9.96 -10.23
CA ALA A 27 -15.87 -10.57 -11.50
C ALA A 27 -15.31 -9.85 -12.76
N LEU A 28 -14.82 -8.62 -12.61
CA LEU A 28 -14.16 -7.85 -13.68
C LEU A 28 -12.66 -8.16 -13.64
N SER A 29 -12.25 -9.20 -14.35
CA SER A 29 -10.89 -9.75 -14.34
C SER A 29 -10.44 -10.16 -15.73
N GLU A 30 -9.16 -9.96 -16.02
CA GLU A 30 -8.49 -10.44 -17.25
C GLU A 30 -8.39 -11.97 -17.32
N THR A 31 -8.56 -12.65 -16.19
CA THR A 31 -8.48 -14.11 -16.08
C THR A 31 -9.75 -14.69 -15.49
N ALA A 32 -10.17 -15.88 -15.99
CA ALA A 32 -11.43 -16.50 -15.58
C ALA A 32 -11.42 -17.02 -14.13
N ASP A 33 -10.26 -17.49 -13.65
CA ASP A 33 -10.16 -18.24 -12.40
C ASP A 33 -9.54 -17.42 -11.24
N ALA A 34 -9.13 -16.18 -11.50
CA ALA A 34 -8.47 -15.33 -10.50
C ALA A 34 -8.70 -13.86 -10.81
N LEU A 35 -8.55 -12.98 -9.80
CA LEU A 35 -8.64 -11.55 -10.02
C LEU A 35 -7.31 -10.99 -10.51
N THR A 36 -7.31 -10.50 -11.74
CA THR A 36 -6.23 -9.70 -12.32
C THR A 36 -6.85 -8.55 -13.09
N ARG A 37 -6.54 -7.33 -12.72
CA ARG A 37 -7.08 -6.10 -13.31
C ARG A 37 -6.02 -5.03 -13.31
N VAL A 38 -5.23 -4.99 -14.37
CA VAL A 38 -4.14 -4.01 -14.46
C VAL A 38 -4.64 -2.65 -14.94
N TYR A 39 -3.89 -1.63 -14.64
CA TYR A 39 -4.20 -0.24 -15.01
C TYR A 39 -4.51 -0.07 -16.50
N LEU A 40 -5.61 0.66 -16.78
CA LEU A 40 -6.12 0.94 -18.13
C LEU A 40 -6.40 -0.32 -18.99
N SER A 41 -6.54 -1.49 -18.38
CA SER A 41 -7.13 -2.63 -19.07
C SER A 41 -8.63 -2.41 -19.31
N PRO A 42 -9.25 -3.14 -20.24
CA PRO A 42 -10.71 -3.11 -20.43
C PRO A 42 -11.48 -3.37 -19.12
N GLU A 43 -11.00 -4.31 -18.32
CA GLU A 43 -11.59 -4.68 -17.03
C GLU A 43 -11.45 -3.56 -15.99
N HIS A 44 -10.31 -2.85 -15.97
CA HIS A 44 -10.13 -1.67 -15.12
C HIS A 44 -11.07 -0.53 -15.51
N LEU A 45 -11.24 -0.27 -16.81
CA LEU A 45 -12.19 0.74 -17.29
C LEU A 45 -13.65 0.36 -16.98
N GLN A 46 -14.01 -0.93 -17.07
CA GLN A 46 -15.33 -1.44 -16.65
C GLN A 46 -15.52 -1.29 -15.13
N ALA A 47 -14.49 -1.56 -14.32
CA ALA A 47 -14.53 -1.34 -12.88
C ALA A 47 -14.75 0.14 -12.55
N ASN A 48 -14.05 1.06 -13.22
CA ASN A 48 -14.25 2.49 -13.08
C ASN A 48 -15.71 2.89 -13.42
N GLN A 49 -16.26 2.37 -14.50
CA GLN A 49 -17.66 2.64 -14.87
C GLN A 49 -18.63 2.15 -13.79
N LEU A 50 -18.43 0.93 -13.29
CA LEU A 50 -19.30 0.36 -12.27
C LEU A 50 -19.21 1.13 -10.94
N VAL A 51 -18.01 1.50 -10.52
CA VAL A 51 -17.76 2.32 -9.32
C VAL A 51 -18.39 3.71 -9.50
N GLY A 52 -18.23 4.32 -10.68
CA GLY A 52 -18.87 5.61 -11.02
C GLY A 52 -20.40 5.55 -10.91
N GLN A 53 -21.04 4.45 -11.34
CA GLN A 53 -22.49 4.27 -11.17
C GLN A 53 -22.89 4.23 -9.68
N TRP A 54 -22.10 3.58 -8.83
CA TRP A 54 -22.37 3.56 -7.38
C TRP A 54 -22.16 4.92 -6.74
N MET A 55 -21.14 5.68 -7.16
CA MET A 55 -20.94 7.06 -6.73
C MET A 55 -22.13 7.96 -7.15
N GLN A 56 -22.61 7.82 -8.39
CA GLN A 56 -23.80 8.57 -8.87
C GLN A 56 -25.05 8.21 -8.05
N ALA A 57 -25.27 6.92 -7.77
CA ALA A 57 -26.38 6.47 -6.93
C ALA A 57 -26.29 6.97 -5.48
N ALA A 58 -25.09 7.27 -4.99
CA ALA A 58 -24.83 7.94 -3.71
C ALA A 58 -24.97 9.47 -3.78
N GLY A 59 -25.44 10.03 -4.90
CA GLY A 59 -25.68 11.47 -5.06
C GLY A 59 -24.45 12.31 -5.38
N MET A 60 -23.38 11.70 -5.88
CA MET A 60 -22.14 12.37 -6.26
C MET A 60 -22.16 12.83 -7.72
N MET A 61 -21.47 13.93 -8.01
CA MET A 61 -21.04 14.27 -9.36
C MET A 61 -19.81 13.44 -9.71
N VAL A 62 -19.83 12.74 -10.85
CA VAL A 62 -18.82 11.74 -11.20
C VAL A 62 -18.12 12.09 -12.51
N TRP A 63 -16.80 11.89 -12.56
CA TRP A 63 -15.98 12.04 -13.77
C TRP A 63 -14.78 11.11 -13.74
N GLN A 64 -14.22 10.80 -14.90
CA GLN A 64 -12.91 10.20 -15.02
C GLN A 64 -11.88 11.30 -15.25
N ASP A 65 -10.77 11.30 -14.50
CA ASP A 65 -9.72 12.30 -14.68
C ASP A 65 -8.74 11.93 -15.80
N SER A 66 -7.79 12.83 -16.08
CA SER A 66 -6.88 12.70 -17.24
C SER A 66 -5.83 11.60 -17.09
N VAL A 67 -5.68 11.02 -15.90
CA VAL A 67 -4.82 9.85 -15.68
C VAL A 67 -5.63 8.56 -15.47
N GLY A 68 -6.94 8.60 -15.67
CA GLY A 68 -7.79 7.41 -15.64
C GLY A 68 -8.31 7.02 -14.26
N ASN A 69 -8.16 7.86 -13.24
CA ASN A 69 -8.87 7.66 -11.98
C ASN A 69 -10.37 7.90 -12.15
N ILE A 70 -11.19 7.13 -11.44
CA ILE A 70 -12.63 7.45 -11.31
C ILE A 70 -12.84 8.32 -10.09
N CYS A 71 -13.45 9.47 -10.27
CA CYS A 71 -13.64 10.48 -9.24
C CYS A 71 -15.11 10.77 -9.02
N GLY A 72 -15.47 11.05 -7.77
CA GLY A 72 -16.83 11.51 -7.42
C GLY A 72 -16.77 12.59 -6.36
N ARG A 73 -17.64 13.60 -6.46
CA ARG A 73 -17.73 14.70 -5.50
C ARG A 73 -19.14 14.82 -4.96
N TYR A 74 -19.24 14.82 -3.65
CA TYR A 74 -20.43 15.12 -2.86
C TYR A 74 -20.25 16.48 -2.22
N GLU A 75 -20.97 17.50 -2.71
CA GLU A 75 -20.81 18.88 -2.26
C GLU A 75 -21.09 19.04 -0.77
N GLY A 76 -20.37 19.96 -0.15
CA GLY A 76 -20.62 20.39 1.22
C GLY A 76 -21.86 21.30 1.34
N GLN A 77 -21.98 21.96 2.49
CA GLN A 77 -23.03 22.96 2.75
C GLN A 77 -22.87 24.18 1.84
N GLN A 78 -21.63 24.48 1.44
CA GLN A 78 -21.33 25.54 0.47
C GLN A 78 -20.73 24.90 -0.79
N GLU A 79 -21.21 25.34 -1.95
CA GLU A 79 -20.66 24.93 -3.25
C GLU A 79 -19.18 25.34 -3.35
N GLY A 80 -18.34 24.44 -3.84
CA GLY A 80 -16.90 24.67 -3.99
C GLY A 80 -16.12 24.67 -2.68
N ALA A 81 -16.71 24.24 -1.56
CA ALA A 81 -15.96 24.08 -0.31
C ALA A 81 -14.78 23.10 -0.48
N PRO A 82 -13.65 23.27 0.25
CA PRO A 82 -12.58 22.29 0.25
C PRO A 82 -13.11 20.90 0.60
N ALA A 83 -12.54 19.86 0.00
CA ALA A 83 -12.99 18.49 0.21
C ALA A 83 -12.13 17.74 1.21
N VAL A 84 -12.71 16.83 1.97
CA VAL A 84 -12.02 15.68 2.52
C VAL A 84 -11.93 14.65 1.40
N LEU A 85 -10.71 14.34 0.97
CA LEU A 85 -10.43 13.35 -0.05
C LEU A 85 -10.41 11.97 0.59
N LEU A 86 -11.19 11.06 0.04
CA LEU A 86 -11.23 9.64 0.39
C LEU A 86 -10.80 8.83 -0.83
N GLY A 87 -10.13 7.72 -0.65
CA GLY A 87 -9.78 6.90 -1.80
C GLY A 87 -8.96 5.70 -1.44
N SER A 88 -8.74 4.89 -2.45
CA SER A 88 -7.80 3.79 -2.56
C SER A 88 -7.79 3.33 -4.02
N HIS A 89 -7.07 2.27 -4.35
CA HIS A 89 -6.90 1.84 -5.73
C HIS A 89 -7.97 0.83 -6.22
N LEU A 90 -8.10 0.72 -7.54
CA LEU A 90 -8.99 -0.21 -8.22
C LEU A 90 -8.26 -1.20 -9.12
N ASP A 91 -6.98 -0.98 -9.41
CA ASP A 91 -6.11 -1.97 -10.04
C ASP A 91 -5.68 -3.04 -9.04
N THR A 92 -5.10 -4.12 -9.53
CA THR A 92 -4.68 -5.26 -8.71
C THR A 92 -3.34 -5.82 -9.17
N VAL A 93 -2.65 -6.51 -8.27
CA VAL A 93 -1.62 -7.47 -8.66
C VAL A 93 -2.23 -8.63 -9.44
N ARG A 94 -1.42 -9.49 -10.04
CA ARG A 94 -1.89 -10.73 -10.68
C ARG A 94 -2.31 -11.74 -9.61
N ASN A 95 -3.45 -12.44 -9.86
CA ASN A 95 -4.04 -13.39 -8.92
C ASN A 95 -4.30 -12.79 -7.53
N ALA A 96 -4.84 -11.58 -7.51
CA ALA A 96 -5.13 -10.81 -6.31
C ALA A 96 -6.31 -11.36 -5.49
N GLY A 97 -6.43 -10.82 -4.28
CA GLY A 97 -7.67 -10.84 -3.52
C GLY A 97 -8.67 -9.79 -4.02
N ARG A 98 -9.83 -9.72 -3.37
CA ARG A 98 -10.93 -8.83 -3.80
C ARG A 98 -11.13 -7.60 -2.93
N TYR A 99 -10.29 -7.41 -1.90
CA TYR A 99 -10.45 -6.35 -0.91
C TYR A 99 -9.30 -5.34 -0.93
N ASP A 100 -8.14 -5.76 -1.44
CA ASP A 100 -6.94 -4.95 -1.57
C ASP A 100 -7.19 -3.73 -2.46
N GLY A 101 -7.17 -2.53 -1.87
CA GLY A 101 -7.57 -1.26 -2.49
C GLY A 101 -9.08 -1.06 -2.60
N MET A 102 -9.78 -2.01 -3.20
CA MET A 102 -11.22 -1.88 -3.52
C MET A 102 -12.09 -1.67 -2.29
N LEU A 103 -11.74 -2.29 -1.15
CA LEU A 103 -12.50 -2.11 0.09
C LEU A 103 -12.54 -0.65 0.53
N GLY A 104 -11.43 0.09 0.40
CA GLY A 104 -11.34 1.51 0.76
C GLY A 104 -12.27 2.38 -0.07
N VAL A 105 -12.29 2.18 -1.39
CA VAL A 105 -13.18 2.89 -2.30
C VAL A 105 -14.65 2.59 -2.00
N LEU A 106 -14.99 1.32 -1.80
CA LEU A 106 -16.36 0.89 -1.53
C LEU A 106 -16.88 1.39 -0.18
N ALA A 107 -16.02 1.39 0.86
CA ALA A 107 -16.36 1.94 2.17
C ALA A 107 -16.57 3.47 2.10
N ALA A 108 -15.74 4.19 1.34
CA ALA A 108 -15.92 5.62 1.13
C ALA A 108 -17.27 5.94 0.45
N ILE A 109 -17.64 5.18 -0.58
CA ILE A 109 -18.95 5.31 -1.22
C ILE A 109 -20.09 5.04 -0.24
N GLU A 110 -19.95 4.05 0.64
CA GLU A 110 -20.97 3.74 1.65
C GLU A 110 -21.12 4.88 2.67
N VAL A 111 -20.05 5.57 3.06
CA VAL A 111 -20.12 6.77 3.91
C VAL A 111 -20.96 7.85 3.24
N VAL A 112 -20.68 8.17 1.97
CA VAL A 112 -21.43 9.18 1.23
C VAL A 112 -22.88 8.76 1.00
N GLN A 113 -23.13 7.49 0.70
CA GLN A 113 -24.49 6.95 0.53
C GLN A 113 -25.35 7.14 1.80
N ARG A 114 -24.77 6.90 2.99
CA ARG A 114 -25.45 7.15 4.27
C ARG A 114 -25.80 8.63 4.45
N LEU A 115 -24.87 9.54 4.18
CA LEU A 115 -25.10 10.99 4.26
C LEU A 115 -26.20 11.42 3.28
N HIS A 116 -26.15 10.92 2.05
CA HIS A 116 -27.15 11.22 1.02
C HIS A 116 -28.55 10.75 1.41
N GLN A 117 -28.67 9.52 1.92
CA GLN A 117 -29.95 8.98 2.40
C GLN A 117 -30.55 9.76 3.59
N GLN A 118 -29.70 10.37 4.40
CA GLN A 118 -30.09 11.23 5.50
C GLN A 118 -30.34 12.69 5.08
N GLY A 119 -30.09 13.03 3.83
CA GLY A 119 -30.18 14.42 3.34
C GLY A 119 -29.14 15.35 3.96
N ARG A 120 -28.03 14.81 4.49
CA ARG A 120 -26.98 15.57 5.21
C ARG A 120 -25.88 16.05 4.29
N ARG A 121 -25.48 17.30 4.48
CA ARG A 121 -24.27 17.91 3.91
C ARG A 121 -23.37 18.37 5.05
N LEU A 122 -22.10 18.03 4.95
CA LEU A 122 -21.08 18.44 5.93
C LEU A 122 -20.54 19.83 5.57
N ALA A 123 -19.81 20.48 6.45
CA ALA A 123 -19.24 21.80 6.16
C ALA A 123 -18.29 21.74 4.95
N LYS A 124 -17.42 20.71 4.87
CA LYS A 124 -16.59 20.46 3.70
C LYS A 124 -17.26 19.48 2.74
N ALA A 125 -16.86 19.53 1.48
CA ALA A 125 -17.21 18.50 0.51
C ALA A 125 -16.50 17.17 0.81
N ILE A 126 -17.01 16.08 0.23
CA ILE A 126 -16.30 14.79 0.20
C ILE A 126 -15.98 14.50 -1.27
N GLU A 127 -14.72 14.24 -1.56
CA GLU A 127 -14.29 13.75 -2.87
C GLU A 127 -13.79 12.31 -2.71
N ILE A 128 -14.23 11.39 -3.58
CA ILE A 128 -13.77 10.01 -3.61
C ILE A 128 -12.99 9.79 -4.89
N VAL A 129 -11.83 9.13 -4.77
CA VAL A 129 -11.01 8.72 -5.91
C VAL A 129 -10.74 7.22 -5.83
N GLY A 130 -11.12 6.50 -6.89
CA GLY A 130 -10.61 5.17 -7.19
C GLY A 130 -9.36 5.34 -8.04
N PHE A 131 -8.18 5.19 -7.40
CA PHE A 131 -6.90 5.38 -8.08
C PHE A 131 -6.59 4.25 -9.04
N GLY A 132 -5.86 4.55 -10.09
CA GLY A 132 -5.28 3.60 -11.01
C GLY A 132 -3.79 3.41 -10.74
N ASP A 133 -3.34 2.17 -10.88
CA ASP A 133 -1.94 1.74 -10.83
C ASP A 133 -1.18 2.09 -9.53
N GLU A 134 -1.77 1.78 -8.39
CA GLU A 134 -1.05 1.77 -7.12
C GLU A 134 0.02 0.69 -7.12
N GLU A 135 -0.32 -0.50 -7.61
CA GLU A 135 0.47 -1.73 -7.58
C GLU A 135 1.62 -1.76 -8.59
N GLY A 136 1.54 -0.96 -9.66
CA GLY A 136 2.55 -0.94 -10.70
C GLY A 136 2.65 -2.21 -11.53
N THR A 137 1.62 -3.05 -11.53
CA THR A 137 1.63 -4.39 -12.15
C THR A 137 1.87 -4.34 -13.66
N ARG A 138 1.36 -3.30 -14.34
CA ARG A 138 1.46 -3.19 -15.80
C ARG A 138 2.78 -2.61 -16.28
N PHE A 139 3.19 -1.48 -15.70
CA PHE A 139 4.33 -0.69 -16.20
C PHE A 139 5.57 -0.73 -15.30
N GLY A 140 5.49 -1.39 -14.14
CA GLY A 140 6.56 -1.38 -13.15
C GLY A 140 6.74 -0.02 -12.45
N ILE A 141 5.74 0.86 -12.56
CA ILE A 141 5.69 2.17 -11.91
C ILE A 141 4.48 2.19 -10.98
N THR A 142 4.67 2.47 -9.71
CA THR A 142 3.60 2.53 -8.72
C THR A 142 3.03 3.93 -8.57
N LEU A 143 1.80 4.04 -8.02
CA LEU A 143 1.16 5.29 -7.61
C LEU A 143 0.83 6.23 -8.79
N LEU A 144 0.63 5.71 -10.00
CA LEU A 144 0.34 6.56 -11.17
C LEU A 144 -0.89 7.44 -10.95
N GLY A 145 -1.97 6.88 -10.39
CA GLY A 145 -3.22 7.60 -10.14
C GLY A 145 -3.07 8.71 -9.11
N SER A 146 -2.53 8.40 -7.94
CA SER A 146 -2.36 9.36 -6.85
C SER A 146 -1.33 10.45 -7.19
N ARG A 147 -0.28 10.13 -7.93
CA ARG A 147 0.66 11.13 -8.45
C ARG A 147 0.04 12.05 -9.50
N GLY A 148 -0.93 11.57 -10.26
CA GLY A 148 -1.77 12.42 -11.11
C GLY A 148 -2.51 13.47 -10.27
N VAL A 149 -3.16 13.07 -9.20
CA VAL A 149 -3.91 13.95 -8.28
C VAL A 149 -3.01 14.96 -7.59
N THR A 150 -1.79 14.59 -7.21
CA THR A 150 -0.82 15.52 -6.59
C THR A 150 -0.08 16.41 -7.60
N GLY A 151 -0.17 16.10 -8.90
CA GLY A 151 0.56 16.82 -9.93
C GLY A 151 2.07 16.55 -9.91
N THR A 152 2.49 15.41 -9.37
CA THR A 152 3.90 15.01 -9.25
C THR A 152 4.30 13.91 -10.26
N TRP A 153 3.60 13.81 -11.37
CA TRP A 153 3.82 12.82 -12.41
C TRP A 153 5.00 13.21 -13.30
N PRO A 154 6.12 12.45 -13.33
CA PRO A 154 7.23 12.75 -14.23
C PRO A 154 6.84 12.48 -15.69
N GLU A 155 7.12 13.41 -16.59
CA GLU A 155 6.81 13.27 -18.01
C GLU A 155 7.47 12.04 -18.64
N SER A 156 8.65 11.64 -18.12
CA SER A 156 9.36 10.43 -18.55
C SER A 156 8.57 9.13 -18.40
N TRP A 157 7.56 9.10 -17.55
CA TRP A 157 6.70 7.92 -17.38
C TRP A 157 5.85 7.61 -18.61
N LEU A 158 5.54 8.60 -19.44
CA LEU A 158 4.79 8.42 -20.68
C LEU A 158 5.43 7.43 -21.66
N SER A 159 6.76 7.35 -21.65
CA SER A 159 7.53 6.43 -22.51
C SER A 159 7.77 5.04 -21.93
N GLN A 160 7.42 4.83 -20.64
CA GLN A 160 7.54 3.51 -20.02
C GLN A 160 6.58 2.52 -20.69
N CYS A 161 7.06 1.33 -21.02
CA CYS A 161 6.29 0.32 -21.71
C CYS A 161 5.96 -0.87 -20.79
N ASP A 162 4.82 -1.49 -21.06
CA ASP A 162 4.46 -2.80 -20.51
C ASP A 162 5.19 -3.95 -21.26
N THR A 163 4.90 -5.20 -20.86
CA THR A 163 5.50 -6.40 -21.46
C THR A 163 5.16 -6.61 -22.94
N ASP A 164 4.08 -5.99 -23.41
CA ASP A 164 3.63 -6.07 -24.82
C ASP A 164 4.16 -4.91 -25.66
N GLY A 165 5.00 -4.04 -25.07
CA GLY A 165 5.59 -2.89 -25.72
C GLY A 165 4.65 -1.69 -25.85
N VAL A 166 3.49 -1.70 -25.18
CA VAL A 166 2.55 -0.57 -25.14
C VAL A 166 3.03 0.44 -24.13
N SER A 167 3.30 1.68 -24.57
CA SER A 167 3.70 2.75 -23.66
C SER A 167 2.53 3.24 -22.81
N VAL A 168 2.83 3.88 -21.67
CA VAL A 168 1.82 4.57 -20.83
C VAL A 168 1.04 5.58 -21.66
N ALA A 169 1.71 6.38 -22.52
CA ALA A 169 1.04 7.30 -23.41
C ALA A 169 0.06 6.60 -24.36
N GLN A 170 0.47 5.48 -24.96
CA GLN A 170 -0.42 4.72 -25.84
C GLN A 170 -1.58 4.07 -25.08
N ALA A 171 -1.35 3.58 -23.86
CA ALA A 171 -2.40 3.02 -23.01
C ALA A 171 -3.46 4.07 -22.63
N LEU A 172 -3.04 5.31 -22.33
CA LEU A 172 -3.97 6.44 -22.11
C LEU A 172 -4.81 6.71 -23.35
N VAL A 173 -4.19 6.80 -24.53
CA VAL A 173 -4.91 6.99 -25.81
C VAL A 173 -5.90 5.86 -26.05
N ASN A 174 -5.50 4.60 -25.84
CA ASN A 174 -6.38 3.44 -26.01
C ASN A 174 -7.58 3.47 -25.04
N ALA A 175 -7.41 4.07 -23.86
CA ALA A 175 -8.47 4.31 -22.88
C ALA A 175 -9.35 5.55 -23.19
N GLY A 176 -9.08 6.25 -24.30
CA GLY A 176 -9.81 7.46 -24.69
C GLY A 176 -9.36 8.72 -23.94
N LEU A 177 -8.18 8.69 -23.32
CA LEU A 177 -7.59 9.81 -22.61
C LEU A 177 -6.50 10.50 -23.45
N ASP A 178 -6.23 11.77 -23.13
CA ASP A 178 -5.23 12.57 -23.82
C ASP A 178 -3.96 12.70 -22.94
N PRO A 179 -2.82 12.09 -23.33
CA PRO A 179 -1.56 12.19 -22.58
C PRO A 179 -1.07 13.62 -22.39
N ALA A 180 -1.44 14.56 -23.28
CA ALA A 180 -1.06 15.96 -23.14
C ALA A 180 -1.81 16.67 -21.99
N ARG A 181 -2.85 16.06 -21.46
CA ARG A 181 -3.72 16.64 -20.42
C ARG A 181 -3.48 16.08 -19.02
N ILE A 182 -2.44 15.29 -18.81
CA ILE A 182 -2.14 14.65 -17.51
C ILE A 182 -2.15 15.66 -16.36
N ALA A 183 -1.59 16.83 -16.55
CA ALA A 183 -1.56 17.90 -15.55
C ALA A 183 -2.95 18.35 -15.07
N HIS A 184 -4.00 18.09 -15.83
CA HIS A 184 -5.38 18.42 -15.45
C HIS A 184 -5.95 17.49 -14.37
N ALA A 185 -5.32 16.36 -14.08
CA ALA A 185 -5.69 15.49 -12.96
C ALA A 185 -5.34 16.13 -11.60
N ALA A 186 -4.35 17.02 -11.58
CA ALA A 186 -3.86 17.64 -10.36
C ALA A 186 -4.94 18.49 -9.67
N ARG A 187 -5.10 18.26 -8.35
CA ARG A 187 -5.95 19.10 -7.50
C ARG A 187 -5.15 20.30 -7.01
N HIS A 188 -5.80 21.44 -6.92
CA HIS A 188 -5.16 22.61 -6.33
C HIS A 188 -5.01 22.38 -4.81
N PRO A 189 -3.87 22.77 -4.18
CA PRO A 189 -3.63 22.53 -2.75
C PRO A 189 -4.75 22.97 -1.81
N ARG A 190 -5.42 24.08 -2.10
CA ARG A 190 -6.55 24.61 -1.29
C ARG A 190 -7.87 23.88 -1.47
N ASP A 191 -8.00 23.04 -2.49
CA ASP A 191 -9.27 22.36 -2.80
C ASP A 191 -9.46 21.09 -1.95
N ILE A 192 -8.37 20.59 -1.34
CA ILE A 192 -8.34 19.43 -0.45
C ILE A 192 -7.90 19.86 0.94
N ALA A 193 -8.69 19.48 1.94
CA ALA A 193 -8.40 19.77 3.35
C ALA A 193 -7.59 18.66 4.04
N ALA A 194 -7.89 17.40 3.73
CA ALA A 194 -7.27 16.21 4.29
C ALA A 194 -7.52 14.99 3.41
N TYR A 195 -6.75 13.93 3.60
CA TYR A 195 -6.95 12.63 2.97
C TYR A 195 -7.11 11.54 4.02
N LEU A 196 -8.10 10.69 3.84
CA LEU A 196 -8.32 9.49 4.66
C LEU A 196 -8.45 8.27 3.74
N GLU A 197 -7.69 7.22 4.04
CA GLU A 197 -7.73 5.94 3.33
C GLU A 197 -8.11 4.82 4.29
N LEU A 198 -9.09 4.01 3.89
CA LEU A 198 -9.39 2.74 4.54
C LEU A 198 -8.78 1.62 3.71
N HIS A 199 -8.08 0.69 4.34
CA HIS A 199 -7.42 -0.40 3.66
C HIS A 199 -7.41 -1.67 4.51
N ILE A 200 -7.23 -2.84 3.91
CA ILE A 200 -6.94 -4.05 4.68
C ILE A 200 -5.51 -3.98 5.25
N GLU A 201 -5.26 -4.63 6.39
CA GLU A 201 -3.94 -4.59 7.04
C GLU A 201 -2.84 -5.26 6.19
N GLN A 202 -3.18 -6.27 5.41
CA GLN A 202 -2.23 -7.11 4.67
C GLN A 202 -1.18 -7.80 5.58
N GLY A 203 -1.48 -7.90 6.86
CA GLY A 203 -0.62 -8.46 7.89
C GLY A 203 -1.41 -9.09 9.03
N PRO A 204 -0.75 -9.79 9.97
CA PRO A 204 -1.41 -10.56 11.00
C PRO A 204 -1.59 -9.83 12.34
N CYS A 205 -1.16 -8.55 12.47
CA CYS A 205 -1.05 -7.88 13.77
C CYS A 205 -2.42 -7.64 14.43
N LEU A 206 -3.43 -7.23 13.65
CA LEU A 206 -4.79 -7.03 14.15
C LEU A 206 -5.41 -8.35 14.59
N GLU A 207 -5.21 -9.43 13.83
CA GLU A 207 -5.69 -10.75 14.20
C GLU A 207 -5.05 -11.24 15.49
N GLN A 208 -3.73 -11.11 15.62
CA GLN A 208 -2.99 -11.46 16.84
C GLN A 208 -3.42 -10.61 18.05
N ALA A 209 -3.76 -9.34 17.82
CA ALA A 209 -4.27 -8.44 18.86
C ALA A 209 -5.75 -8.69 19.22
N GLY A 210 -6.46 -9.52 18.45
CA GLY A 210 -7.90 -9.75 18.59
C GLY A 210 -8.73 -8.50 18.30
N LEU A 211 -8.29 -7.66 17.35
CA LEU A 211 -8.93 -6.40 16.96
C LEU A 211 -9.38 -6.44 15.51
N ALA A 212 -10.49 -5.77 15.22
CA ALA A 212 -11.00 -5.60 13.86
C ALA A 212 -10.31 -4.45 13.13
N LEU A 213 -9.94 -3.39 13.86
CA LEU A 213 -9.47 -2.13 13.31
C LEU A 213 -8.18 -1.66 13.98
N GLY A 214 -7.33 -0.97 13.20
CA GLY A 214 -6.14 -0.30 13.68
C GLY A 214 -5.89 1.02 12.94
N VAL A 215 -5.19 1.94 13.58
CA VAL A 215 -4.81 3.23 13.00
C VAL A 215 -3.36 3.17 12.52
N VAL A 216 -3.11 3.61 11.30
CA VAL A 216 -1.77 3.58 10.73
C VAL A 216 -0.97 4.78 11.24
N GLU A 217 0.21 4.51 11.82
CA GLU A 217 1.13 5.57 12.27
C GLU A 217 2.00 6.13 11.16
N ALA A 218 2.44 5.23 10.27
CA ALA A 218 3.28 5.56 9.12
C ALA A 218 3.24 4.44 8.08
N ILE A 219 3.51 4.77 6.83
CA ILE A 219 3.84 3.81 5.79
C ILE A 219 5.35 3.63 5.80
N ASN A 220 5.82 2.41 5.87
CA ASN A 220 7.24 2.11 6.01
C ASN A 220 8.07 2.63 4.84
N GLY A 221 9.18 3.28 5.17
CA GLY A 221 10.27 3.44 4.23
C GLY A 221 10.92 2.10 3.92
N ALA A 222 11.51 1.98 2.74
CA ALA A 222 12.19 0.77 2.31
C ALA A 222 13.50 1.08 1.61
N ARG A 223 14.49 0.23 1.82
CA ARG A 223 15.79 0.26 1.12
C ARG A 223 16.16 -1.14 0.67
N ARG A 224 16.57 -1.28 -0.59
CA ARG A 224 16.99 -2.56 -1.16
C ARG A 224 18.39 -2.46 -1.70
N LEU A 225 19.19 -3.47 -1.37
CA LEU A 225 20.59 -3.52 -1.75
C LEU A 225 20.93 -4.87 -2.39
N ASN A 226 21.83 -4.80 -3.38
CA ASN A 226 22.60 -5.95 -3.83
C ASN A 226 23.89 -6.00 -3.01
N CYS A 227 24.15 -7.11 -2.35
CA CYS A 227 25.31 -7.33 -1.51
C CYS A 227 26.17 -8.46 -2.09
N ARG A 228 27.49 -8.35 -1.93
CA ARG A 228 28.43 -9.34 -2.45
C ARG A 228 29.55 -9.59 -1.46
N PHE A 229 29.80 -10.86 -1.13
CA PHE A 229 31.02 -11.35 -0.50
C PHE A 229 31.91 -11.98 -1.56
N THR A 230 33.16 -11.58 -1.62
CA THR A 230 34.15 -12.14 -2.56
C THR A 230 35.34 -12.69 -1.76
N GLY A 231 35.58 -13.96 -1.92
CA GLY A 231 36.67 -14.72 -1.31
C GLY A 231 37.49 -15.43 -2.37
N GLU A 232 37.83 -16.70 -2.13
CA GLU A 232 38.68 -17.48 -2.99
C GLU A 232 38.15 -18.91 -3.15
N ALA A 233 37.81 -19.28 -4.41
CA ALA A 233 37.38 -20.64 -4.69
C ALA A 233 38.54 -21.61 -4.57
N GLY A 234 38.30 -22.81 -4.05
CA GLY A 234 39.33 -23.80 -3.86
C GLY A 234 38.76 -25.21 -3.69
N HIS A 235 39.64 -26.22 -3.74
CA HIS A 235 39.22 -27.60 -3.57
C HIS A 235 38.77 -27.89 -2.14
N ALA A 236 37.53 -28.32 -1.96
CA ALA A 236 36.92 -28.52 -0.63
C ALA A 236 37.64 -29.59 0.25
N GLY A 237 38.33 -30.53 -0.35
CA GLY A 237 39.04 -31.58 0.38
C GLY A 237 40.52 -31.32 0.67
N THR A 238 41.14 -30.37 -0.06
CA THR A 238 42.63 -30.16 0.06
C THR A 238 43.02 -28.84 0.70
N VAL A 239 42.12 -27.83 0.71
CA VAL A 239 42.40 -26.54 1.36
C VAL A 239 42.06 -26.65 2.86
N PRO A 240 43.06 -26.52 3.79
CA PRO A 240 42.80 -26.56 5.20
C PRO A 240 41.87 -25.45 5.68
N MET A 241 41.07 -25.69 6.73
CA MET A 241 40.07 -24.75 7.25
C MET A 241 40.63 -23.34 7.54
N LEU A 242 41.83 -23.25 8.07
CA LEU A 242 42.50 -21.99 8.45
C LEU A 242 42.94 -21.15 7.24
N HIS A 243 43.00 -21.72 6.05
CA HIS A 243 43.43 -21.03 4.83
C HIS A 243 42.27 -20.68 3.89
N ARG A 244 41.03 -21.00 4.31
CA ARG A 244 39.84 -20.76 3.47
C ARG A 244 39.40 -19.32 3.54
N LYS A 245 39.09 -18.78 2.37
CA LYS A 245 38.37 -17.49 2.19
C LYS A 245 36.98 -17.79 1.63
N ASP A 246 36.17 -18.48 2.43
CA ASP A 246 34.87 -19.02 2.05
C ASP A 246 33.79 -17.92 2.10
N ALA A 247 33.34 -17.49 0.91
CA ALA A 247 32.35 -16.43 0.78
C ALA A 247 30.97 -16.86 1.31
N LEU A 248 30.61 -18.16 1.19
CA LEU A 248 29.32 -18.64 1.67
C LEU A 248 29.24 -18.68 3.19
N ALA A 249 30.34 -19.10 3.84
CA ALA A 249 30.43 -19.09 5.29
C ALA A 249 30.33 -17.66 5.86
N ALA A 250 30.91 -16.65 5.16
CA ALA A 250 30.80 -15.26 5.55
C ALA A 250 29.37 -14.75 5.37
N ALA A 251 28.73 -15.04 4.24
CA ALA A 251 27.34 -14.67 3.95
C ALA A 251 26.37 -15.30 4.97
N ALA A 252 26.55 -16.57 5.32
CA ALA A 252 25.72 -17.25 6.32
C ALA A 252 25.82 -16.58 7.70
N GLU A 253 27.05 -16.25 8.14
CA GLU A 253 27.26 -15.52 9.38
C GLU A 253 26.55 -14.15 9.37
N TRP A 254 26.64 -13.41 8.27
CA TRP A 254 25.98 -12.12 8.13
C TRP A 254 24.46 -12.24 8.10
N MET A 255 23.87 -13.21 7.41
CA MET A 255 22.41 -13.43 7.39
C MET A 255 21.85 -13.65 8.79
N VAL A 256 22.57 -14.40 9.65
CA VAL A 256 22.19 -14.58 11.06
C VAL A 256 22.26 -13.25 11.82
N GLN A 257 23.25 -12.40 11.54
CA GLN A 257 23.33 -11.06 12.15
C GLN A 257 22.22 -10.14 11.67
N VAL A 258 21.84 -10.19 10.39
CA VAL A 258 20.68 -9.41 9.87
C VAL A 258 19.43 -9.71 10.69
N GLU A 259 19.11 -10.98 10.93
CA GLU A 259 17.94 -11.36 11.72
C GLU A 259 18.07 -10.91 13.18
N ASN A 260 19.20 -11.21 13.83
CA ASN A 260 19.42 -10.94 15.25
C ASN A 260 19.39 -9.44 15.56
N LEU A 261 20.12 -8.62 14.80
CA LEU A 261 20.19 -7.17 15.02
C LEU A 261 18.84 -6.51 14.75
N THR A 262 18.13 -6.93 13.72
CA THR A 262 16.79 -6.41 13.44
C THR A 262 15.83 -6.72 14.60
N ARG A 263 15.82 -7.95 15.11
CA ARG A 263 15.01 -8.32 16.28
C ARG A 263 15.38 -7.52 17.54
N GLN A 264 16.68 -7.31 17.79
CA GLN A 264 17.16 -6.56 18.95
C GLN A 264 16.79 -5.08 18.90
N ARG A 265 16.82 -4.49 17.71
CA ARG A 265 16.44 -3.10 17.50
C ARG A 265 14.93 -2.88 17.74
N GLY A 266 14.10 -3.83 17.36
CA GLY A 266 12.64 -3.70 17.48
C GLY A 266 12.09 -2.52 16.68
N GLY A 267 11.11 -1.79 17.24
CA GLY A 267 10.60 -0.55 16.62
C GLY A 267 9.90 -0.75 15.27
N ASN A 268 9.31 -1.93 15.04
CA ASN A 268 8.66 -2.30 13.77
C ASN A 268 9.61 -2.32 12.56
N LEU A 269 10.94 -2.43 12.81
CA LEU A 269 11.92 -2.64 11.76
C LEU A 269 11.86 -4.11 11.28
N VAL A 270 11.95 -4.30 9.97
CA VAL A 270 12.05 -5.62 9.35
C VAL A 270 13.20 -5.65 8.36
N ALA A 271 13.91 -6.78 8.26
CA ALA A 271 14.98 -6.98 7.29
C ALA A 271 14.96 -8.42 6.77
N THR A 272 15.15 -8.57 5.46
CA THR A 272 15.06 -9.87 4.78
C THR A 272 16.18 -10.01 3.75
N VAL A 273 16.88 -11.14 3.78
CA VAL A 273 17.70 -11.60 2.65
C VAL A 273 16.82 -12.46 1.76
N GLY A 274 16.36 -11.88 0.63
CA GLY A 274 15.36 -12.50 -0.24
C GLY A 274 15.95 -13.48 -1.27
N THR A 275 17.18 -13.23 -1.72
CA THR A 275 17.87 -14.08 -2.70
C THR A 275 19.31 -14.32 -2.30
N LEU A 276 19.84 -15.50 -2.68
CA LEU A 276 21.24 -15.85 -2.55
C LEU A 276 21.71 -16.65 -3.76
N ARG A 277 22.83 -16.23 -4.35
CA ARG A 277 23.52 -16.96 -5.43
C ARG A 277 24.95 -17.22 -5.02
N CYS A 278 25.38 -18.45 -5.14
CA CYS A 278 26.70 -18.95 -4.77
C CYS A 278 27.47 -19.37 -6.00
N ALA A 279 28.72 -18.91 -6.15
CA ALA A 279 29.59 -19.29 -7.26
C ALA A 279 30.90 -19.92 -6.74
N PRO A 280 31.37 -20.98 -7.39
CA PRO A 280 30.86 -21.62 -8.61
C PRO A 280 29.66 -22.57 -8.39
N GLY A 281 29.24 -22.84 -7.15
CA GLY A 281 28.05 -23.64 -6.85
C GLY A 281 28.27 -25.16 -7.04
N ALA A 282 29.46 -25.66 -6.78
CA ALA A 282 29.79 -27.07 -6.88
C ALA A 282 30.07 -27.67 -5.48
N VAL A 283 29.61 -28.90 -5.26
CA VAL A 283 29.65 -29.55 -3.93
C VAL A 283 31.07 -29.74 -3.35
N ASN A 284 32.07 -29.84 -4.21
CA ASN A 284 33.46 -30.05 -3.86
C ASN A 284 34.37 -28.82 -4.06
N VAL A 285 33.78 -27.63 -4.18
CA VAL A 285 34.50 -26.37 -4.34
C VAL A 285 34.09 -25.39 -3.24
N ILE A 286 35.11 -24.79 -2.56
CA ILE A 286 34.89 -23.69 -1.62
C ILE A 286 34.30 -22.49 -2.39
N PRO A 287 33.18 -21.92 -1.97
CA PRO A 287 32.58 -20.79 -2.66
C PRO A 287 33.47 -19.53 -2.68
N GLY A 288 33.78 -19.05 -3.87
CA GLY A 288 34.58 -17.85 -4.08
C GLY A 288 33.78 -16.57 -4.10
N GLU A 289 32.49 -16.63 -4.45
CA GLU A 289 31.61 -15.47 -4.47
C GLU A 289 30.21 -15.84 -4.01
N VAL A 290 29.60 -14.94 -3.25
CA VAL A 290 28.16 -14.98 -2.93
C VAL A 290 27.55 -13.62 -3.17
N GLN A 291 26.47 -13.61 -3.97
CA GLN A 291 25.61 -12.46 -4.19
C GLN A 291 24.28 -12.68 -3.46
N LEU A 292 23.81 -11.65 -2.76
CA LEU A 292 22.54 -11.69 -2.03
C LEU A 292 21.86 -10.33 -2.02
N THR A 293 20.54 -10.31 -1.79
CA THR A 293 19.78 -9.07 -1.66
C THR A 293 19.42 -8.83 -0.21
N LEU A 294 19.38 -7.56 0.18
CA LEU A 294 18.83 -7.10 1.45
C LEU A 294 17.65 -6.17 1.17
N ASP A 295 16.47 -6.49 1.72
CA ASP A 295 15.30 -5.60 1.81
C ASP A 295 15.13 -5.22 3.29
N ILE A 296 15.16 -3.92 3.59
CA ILE A 296 15.02 -3.41 4.95
C ILE A 296 13.94 -2.33 4.97
N ARG A 297 13.02 -2.40 5.94
CA ARG A 297 11.89 -1.48 6.07
C ARG A 297 11.66 -1.03 7.50
N GLY A 298 11.06 0.16 7.65
CA GLY A 298 10.68 0.69 8.95
C GLY A 298 9.87 1.97 8.87
N PRO A 299 9.12 2.30 9.95
CA PRO A 299 8.19 3.43 9.97
C PRO A 299 8.89 4.80 10.10
N GLN A 300 10.21 4.82 10.31
CA GLN A 300 11.01 6.03 10.46
C GLN A 300 12.37 5.88 9.78
N ASP A 301 12.77 6.89 9.01
CA ASP A 301 14.01 6.83 8.21
C ASP A 301 15.28 6.81 9.06
N ALA A 302 15.31 7.49 10.21
CA ALA A 302 16.52 7.56 11.03
C ALA A 302 16.86 6.20 11.69
N PRO A 303 15.94 5.48 12.37
CA PRO A 303 16.17 4.12 12.86
C PRO A 303 16.49 3.11 11.75
N LEU A 304 15.81 3.22 10.60
CA LEU A 304 16.06 2.38 9.43
C LEU A 304 17.49 2.57 8.91
N THR A 305 17.94 3.81 8.78
CA THR A 305 19.30 4.13 8.32
C THR A 305 20.35 3.63 9.32
N ALA A 306 20.13 3.83 10.62
CA ALA A 306 21.03 3.37 11.66
C ALA A 306 21.18 1.84 11.66
N LEU A 307 20.08 1.10 11.49
CA LEU A 307 20.14 -0.37 11.37
C LEU A 307 20.90 -0.78 10.12
N LEU A 308 20.63 -0.16 8.97
CA LEU A 308 21.33 -0.46 7.73
C LEU A 308 22.85 -0.26 7.85
N GLU A 309 23.28 0.89 8.41
CA GLU A 309 24.70 1.18 8.64
C GLU A 309 25.35 0.14 9.54
N GLU A 310 24.67 -0.30 10.61
CA GLU A 310 25.14 -1.34 11.49
C GLU A 310 25.27 -2.68 10.76
N LEU A 311 24.27 -3.09 9.96
CA LEU A 311 24.30 -4.33 9.18
C LEU A 311 25.44 -4.33 8.15
N LEU A 312 25.68 -3.21 7.47
CA LEU A 312 26.79 -3.08 6.53
C LEU A 312 28.16 -3.09 7.26
N GLY A 313 28.25 -2.45 8.43
CA GLY A 313 29.43 -2.49 9.28
C GLY A 313 29.76 -3.90 9.75
N GLN A 314 28.77 -4.70 10.12
CA GLN A 314 28.96 -6.11 10.47
C GLN A 314 29.43 -6.94 9.27
N ALA A 315 28.87 -6.72 8.07
CA ALA A 315 29.33 -7.39 6.86
C ALA A 315 30.82 -7.11 6.57
N GLN A 316 31.24 -5.84 6.70
CA GLN A 316 32.65 -5.45 6.54
C GLN A 316 33.55 -6.10 7.59
N ALA A 317 33.12 -6.15 8.86
CA ALA A 317 33.86 -6.77 9.94
C ALA A 317 34.00 -8.29 9.72
N ILE A 318 32.94 -8.98 9.28
CA ILE A 318 32.97 -10.41 8.94
C ILE A 318 33.94 -10.67 7.79
N ALA A 319 33.83 -9.86 6.71
CA ALA A 319 34.72 -9.97 5.56
C ALA A 319 36.18 -9.78 5.95
N GLY A 320 36.49 -8.74 6.74
CA GLY A 320 37.84 -8.48 7.23
C GLY A 320 38.43 -9.63 8.03
N ARG A 321 37.68 -10.18 9.02
CA ARG A 321 38.14 -11.33 9.83
C ARG A 321 38.41 -12.58 9.00
N ARG A 322 37.66 -12.79 7.94
CA ARG A 322 37.76 -13.95 7.05
C ARG A 322 38.63 -13.70 5.83
N GLN A 323 39.29 -12.53 5.75
CA GLN A 323 40.15 -12.09 4.62
C GLN A 323 39.42 -12.11 3.27
N LEU A 324 38.15 -11.65 3.30
CA LEU A 324 37.26 -11.47 2.15
C LEU A 324 37.10 -9.99 1.86
N SER A 325 36.49 -9.67 0.71
CA SER A 325 35.93 -8.35 0.45
C SER A 325 34.40 -8.38 0.51
N PHE A 326 33.82 -7.25 0.89
CA PHE A 326 32.36 -7.03 0.89
C PHE A 326 32.05 -5.76 0.10
N ALA A 327 31.01 -5.80 -0.73
CA ALA A 327 30.45 -4.66 -1.45
C ALA A 327 28.94 -4.68 -1.34
N ALA A 328 28.35 -3.48 -1.29
CA ALA A 328 26.90 -3.31 -1.31
C ALA A 328 26.55 -2.14 -2.23
N GLU A 329 25.48 -2.29 -3.00
CA GLU A 329 24.93 -1.28 -3.89
C GLU A 329 23.44 -1.12 -3.63
N GLU A 330 23.01 0.07 -3.21
CA GLU A 330 21.60 0.40 -3.03
C GLU A 330 20.99 0.71 -4.41
N TYR A 331 19.94 -0.04 -4.78
CA TYR A 331 19.23 0.16 -6.05
C TYR A 331 17.78 0.63 -5.88
N TYR A 332 17.27 0.64 -4.64
CA TYR A 332 15.92 1.12 -4.36
C TYR A 332 15.86 1.82 -3.00
N ARG A 333 15.19 2.96 -2.96
CA ARG A 333 14.94 3.74 -1.76
C ARG A 333 13.61 4.46 -1.85
N ILE A 334 12.79 4.30 -0.81
CA ILE A 334 11.61 5.12 -0.56
C ILE A 334 11.63 5.57 0.91
N ALA A 335 11.33 6.83 1.16
CA ALA A 335 11.26 7.37 2.51
C ALA A 335 10.01 6.87 3.24
N ALA A 336 10.08 6.78 4.56
CA ALA A 336 8.90 6.54 5.38
C ALA A 336 7.94 7.73 5.29
N THR A 337 6.64 7.44 5.20
CA THR A 337 5.59 8.46 5.15
C THR A 337 4.82 8.44 6.46
N ALA A 338 5.03 9.43 7.31
CA ALA A 338 4.29 9.58 8.56
C ALA A 338 2.84 10.00 8.28
N CYS A 339 1.89 9.38 8.96
CA CYS A 339 0.51 9.85 8.97
C CYS A 339 0.37 11.11 9.84
N ASP A 340 -0.55 12.01 9.48
CA ASP A 340 -0.83 13.22 10.24
C ASP A 340 -1.35 12.90 11.65
N SER A 341 -0.73 13.47 12.68
CA SER A 341 -1.02 13.13 14.07
C SER A 341 -2.43 13.53 14.53
N HIS A 342 -2.98 14.64 13.99
CA HIS A 342 -4.34 15.05 14.30
C HIS A 342 -5.35 14.07 13.67
N LEU A 343 -5.18 13.69 12.41
CA LEU A 343 -6.03 12.73 11.75
C LEU A 343 -5.93 11.33 12.38
N GLN A 344 -4.74 10.91 12.83
CA GLN A 344 -4.57 9.69 13.62
C GLN A 344 -5.38 9.73 14.91
N ALA A 345 -5.37 10.87 15.64
CA ALA A 345 -6.17 11.02 16.86
C ALA A 345 -7.67 10.93 16.56
N VAL A 346 -8.16 11.56 15.49
CA VAL A 346 -9.55 11.47 15.06
C VAL A 346 -9.94 10.03 14.72
N LEU A 347 -9.12 9.31 13.95
CA LEU A 347 -9.35 7.90 13.63
C LEU A 347 -9.33 7.03 14.89
N SER A 348 -8.39 7.27 15.80
CA SER A 348 -8.29 6.52 17.05
C SER A 348 -9.52 6.67 17.94
N GLU A 349 -10.04 7.90 18.09
CA GLU A 349 -11.30 8.14 18.81
C GLU A 349 -12.48 7.41 18.13
N ALA A 350 -12.57 7.46 16.81
CA ALA A 350 -13.61 6.76 16.07
C ALA A 350 -13.52 5.23 16.23
N VAL A 351 -12.32 4.67 16.22
CA VAL A 351 -12.06 3.25 16.46
C VAL A 351 -12.43 2.86 17.89
N VAL A 352 -12.03 3.64 18.90
CA VAL A 352 -12.40 3.39 20.29
C VAL A 352 -13.92 3.39 20.46
N ALA A 353 -14.63 4.29 19.80
CA ALA A 353 -16.09 4.36 19.88
C ALA A 353 -16.82 3.12 19.35
N VAL A 354 -16.21 2.36 18.43
CA VAL A 354 -16.86 1.18 17.80
C VAL A 354 -16.34 -0.16 18.32
N GLN A 355 -15.07 -0.25 18.76
CA GLN A 355 -14.49 -1.51 19.24
C GLN A 355 -13.89 -1.45 20.65
N GLY A 356 -13.97 -0.30 21.34
CA GLY A 356 -13.57 -0.12 22.74
C GLY A 356 -12.09 0.21 22.98
N ARG A 357 -11.19 -0.09 22.06
CA ARG A 357 -9.76 0.25 22.14
C ARG A 357 -9.17 0.49 20.74
N SER A 358 -8.11 1.27 20.65
CA SER A 358 -7.35 1.49 19.41
C SER A 358 -5.98 0.82 19.51
N LEU A 359 -5.49 0.34 18.39
CA LEU A 359 -4.11 -0.10 18.17
C LEU A 359 -3.52 0.77 17.06
N THR A 360 -2.31 1.27 17.30
CA THR A 360 -1.54 1.98 16.28
C THR A 360 -0.45 1.06 15.76
N LEU A 361 -0.30 0.98 14.44
CA LEU A 361 0.67 0.09 13.78
C LEU A 361 1.15 0.71 12.46
N PRO A 362 2.37 0.40 11.99
CA PRO A 362 2.83 0.86 10.68
C PRO A 362 2.23 0.01 9.55
N SER A 363 2.19 0.56 8.34
CA SER A 363 2.00 -0.22 7.12
C SER A 363 3.34 -0.73 6.59
N GLY A 364 3.43 -2.03 6.37
CA GLY A 364 4.57 -2.66 5.67
C GLY A 364 4.46 -2.59 4.15
N ALA A 365 3.27 -2.29 3.62
CA ALA A 365 2.96 -2.15 2.20
C ALA A 365 2.98 -0.67 1.76
N GLY A 366 3.09 -0.42 0.44
CA GLY A 366 2.85 0.89 -0.15
C GLY A 366 1.35 1.21 -0.19
N HIS A 367 1.00 2.49 -0.36
CA HIS A 367 -0.39 2.95 -0.52
C HIS A 367 -0.40 4.29 -1.24
N ASP A 368 -1.52 4.65 -1.85
CA ASP A 368 -1.72 5.96 -2.50
C ASP A 368 -1.48 7.13 -1.54
N ALA A 369 -1.70 6.92 -0.26
CA ALA A 369 -1.39 7.88 0.80
C ALA A 369 0.07 8.37 0.78
N ILE A 370 1.03 7.60 0.25
CA ILE A 370 2.44 8.04 0.08
C ILE A 370 2.51 9.29 -0.80
N ALA A 371 1.86 9.24 -1.95
CA ALA A 371 1.87 10.37 -2.89
C ALA A 371 1.02 11.53 -2.36
N ILE A 372 -0.15 11.23 -1.80
CA ILE A 372 -1.09 12.24 -1.31
C ILE A 372 -0.51 13.02 -0.12
N ALA A 373 0.22 12.35 0.79
CA ALA A 373 0.85 12.97 1.95
C ALA A 373 1.94 14.00 1.60
N GLU A 374 2.46 13.99 0.37
CA GLU A 374 3.38 15.02 -0.11
C GLU A 374 2.71 16.41 -0.23
N ARG A 375 1.37 16.45 -0.27
CA ARG A 375 0.59 17.68 -0.50
C ARG A 375 -0.39 18.01 0.62
N TRP A 376 -0.99 17.00 1.27
CA TRP A 376 -2.08 17.19 2.23
C TRP A 376 -1.91 16.30 3.47
N PRO A 377 -2.41 16.75 4.63
CA PRO A 377 -2.48 15.89 5.81
C PRO A 377 -3.21 14.59 5.46
N SER A 378 -2.60 13.46 5.77
CA SER A 378 -3.09 12.14 5.37
C SER A 378 -3.02 11.16 6.52
N ALA A 379 -4.03 10.28 6.65
CA ALA A 379 -4.02 9.18 7.60
C ALA A 379 -4.79 7.97 7.05
N MET A 380 -4.56 6.80 7.64
CA MET A 380 -5.14 5.54 7.19
C MET A 380 -5.75 4.76 8.34
N LEU A 381 -6.83 4.05 8.04
CA LEU A 381 -7.50 3.09 8.90
C LEU A 381 -7.35 1.68 8.33
N PHE A 382 -6.82 0.76 9.13
CA PHE A 382 -6.72 -0.65 8.75
C PHE A 382 -7.90 -1.48 9.24
N VAL A 383 -8.29 -2.43 8.38
CA VAL A 383 -9.24 -3.51 8.68
C VAL A 383 -8.48 -4.84 8.69
N ARG A 384 -8.76 -5.66 9.68
CA ARG A 384 -8.19 -7.01 9.78
C ARG A 384 -8.51 -7.82 8.53
N CYS A 385 -7.49 -8.42 7.93
CA CYS A 385 -7.62 -9.48 6.94
C CYS A 385 -7.26 -10.84 7.59
N LEU A 386 -8.01 -11.88 7.25
CA LEU A 386 -7.88 -13.18 7.90
C LEU A 386 -6.52 -13.81 7.57
N GLY A 387 -5.79 -14.25 8.60
CA GLY A 387 -4.45 -14.81 8.48
C GLY A 387 -3.39 -13.82 7.98
N GLY A 388 -3.70 -12.54 7.85
CA GLY A 388 -2.82 -11.55 7.24
C GLY A 388 -2.57 -11.78 5.74
N VAL A 389 -3.43 -12.57 5.09
CA VAL A 389 -3.26 -12.93 3.67
C VAL A 389 -3.67 -11.77 2.78
N SER A 390 -2.76 -11.35 1.88
CA SER A 390 -3.01 -10.41 0.79
C SER A 390 -2.22 -10.82 -0.46
N HIS A 391 -2.49 -10.19 -1.62
CA HIS A 391 -1.91 -10.53 -2.91
C HIS A 391 -2.13 -12.01 -3.28
N HIS A 392 -3.27 -12.56 -2.87
CA HIS A 392 -3.60 -13.97 -3.04
C HIS A 392 -5.12 -14.16 -3.10
N PRO A 393 -5.66 -15.10 -3.89
CA PRO A 393 -7.10 -15.34 -4.00
C PRO A 393 -7.80 -15.73 -2.68
N ALA A 394 -7.04 -16.22 -1.69
CA ALA A 394 -7.56 -16.56 -0.36
C ALA A 394 -7.71 -15.35 0.58
N GLU A 395 -7.35 -14.14 0.13
CA GLU A 395 -7.55 -12.90 0.88
C GLU A 395 -9.03 -12.74 1.28
N SER A 396 -9.26 -12.45 2.55
CA SER A 396 -10.62 -12.34 3.06
C SER A 396 -10.73 -11.42 4.27
N VAL A 397 -11.91 -10.82 4.42
CA VAL A 397 -12.34 -10.03 5.57
C VAL A 397 -13.68 -10.55 6.06
N THR A 398 -14.06 -10.26 7.30
CA THR A 398 -15.40 -10.59 7.79
C THR A 398 -16.37 -9.43 7.57
N ALA A 399 -17.63 -9.71 7.30
CA ALA A 399 -18.67 -8.69 7.23
C ALA A 399 -18.80 -7.89 8.54
N ALA A 400 -18.54 -8.54 9.68
CA ALA A 400 -18.56 -7.89 10.98
C ALA A 400 -17.45 -6.82 11.09
N ASP A 401 -16.21 -7.14 10.69
CA ASP A 401 -15.08 -6.20 10.69
C ASP A 401 -15.29 -5.05 9.69
N VAL A 402 -15.80 -5.35 8.50
CA VAL A 402 -16.17 -4.33 7.49
C VAL A 402 -17.25 -3.40 8.04
N GLY A 403 -18.25 -3.91 8.76
CA GLY A 403 -19.29 -3.08 9.37
C GLY A 403 -18.71 -2.12 10.43
N LEU A 404 -17.81 -2.60 11.29
CA LEU A 404 -17.10 -1.75 12.25
C LEU A 404 -16.22 -0.70 11.55
N ALA A 405 -15.55 -1.10 10.47
CA ALA A 405 -14.71 -0.20 9.68
C ALA A 405 -15.52 0.96 9.06
N ILE A 406 -16.66 0.66 8.45
CA ILE A 406 -17.55 1.66 7.88
C ILE A 406 -18.04 2.64 8.95
N ASP A 407 -18.41 2.14 10.14
CA ASP A 407 -18.90 2.98 11.23
C ASP A 407 -17.78 3.89 11.79
N ALA A 408 -16.58 3.35 12.00
CA ALA A 408 -15.41 4.15 12.44
C ALA A 408 -15.03 5.19 11.38
N PHE A 409 -14.97 4.78 10.12
CA PHE A 409 -14.60 5.64 9.01
C PHE A 409 -15.62 6.76 8.80
N SER A 410 -16.94 6.47 8.88
CA SER A 410 -18.00 7.48 8.82
C SER A 410 -17.82 8.54 9.90
N ARG A 411 -17.59 8.12 11.17
CA ARG A 411 -17.35 9.05 12.29
C ARG A 411 -16.14 9.94 12.07
N ALA A 412 -15.03 9.37 11.60
CA ALA A 412 -13.81 10.12 11.32
C ALA A 412 -14.02 11.13 10.18
N VAL A 413 -14.63 10.71 9.08
CA VAL A 413 -14.94 11.58 7.93
C VAL A 413 -15.84 12.73 8.34
N GLU A 414 -16.93 12.46 9.07
CA GLU A 414 -17.83 13.50 9.58
C GLU A 414 -17.09 14.50 10.47
N LYS A 415 -16.26 14.02 11.40
CA LYS A 415 -15.50 14.89 12.31
C LYS A 415 -14.50 15.79 11.57
N VAL A 416 -13.78 15.25 10.57
CA VAL A 416 -12.81 16.01 9.75
C VAL A 416 -13.53 16.99 8.82
N ALA A 417 -14.67 16.61 8.26
CA ALA A 417 -15.39 17.45 7.31
C ALA A 417 -16.21 18.57 7.98
N ASP A 418 -16.61 18.42 9.24
CA ASP A 418 -17.30 19.45 10.00
C ASP A 418 -16.37 20.34 10.83
N ALA A 419 -15.07 20.00 10.95
CA ALA A 419 -14.05 20.85 11.58
C ALA A 419 -13.64 22.01 10.66
#